data_1da54cf542684a897f34a59302c3e199
#
_entry.id   1da54cf542684a897f34a59302c3e199
#
_cell.length_a   1.000
_cell.length_b   1.000
_cell.length_c   1.000
_cell.angle_alpha   90.00
_cell.angle_beta   90.00
_cell.angle_gamma   90.00
#
_symmetry.space_group_name_H-M   'P 1'
#
loop_
_entity.id
_entity.type
_entity.pdbx_description
1 polymer ?
#
loop_
_entity_poly.entity_id
_entity_poly.type
_entity_poly.pdbx_seq_one_letter_code
_entity_poly.pdbx_strand_id
1 'polypeptide(L)'
;YVTQADIRKTEEMAVARGVSLTTLLLEEGLMSKDLLGQAIAESLGVPYSDLNSASVSPDQVKRIPEEIAKKHRAVVFSENQATVVVATDAPRDESTISEIAPIFAGKTVVMTYSLPEDIESLFIHYKKSLETRFSKLLEKNDRVASGFLEEVFEDAVAFQASDIHFEPNEEGANIRFRVDGVLQNAG
;
A
#
# COMPACT_ATOMS: atom_id res chain seq x y z
N TYR A 1 -10.51 -10.58 -23.42
CA TYR A 1 -9.42 -9.91 -24.19
C TYR A 1 -9.93 -8.56 -24.65
N VAL A 2 -9.22 -7.48 -24.31
CA VAL A 2 -9.50 -6.12 -24.77
C VAL A 2 -9.05 -6.02 -26.23
N THR A 3 -9.94 -5.61 -27.11
CA THR A 3 -9.61 -5.42 -28.53
C THR A 3 -9.11 -3.98 -28.79
N GLN A 4 -8.41 -3.75 -29.91
CA GLN A 4 -8.03 -2.39 -30.32
C GLN A 4 -9.24 -1.47 -30.51
N ALA A 5 -10.40 -2.03 -30.90
CA ALA A 5 -11.63 -1.27 -31.05
C ALA A 5 -12.17 -0.82 -29.68
N ASP A 6 -12.10 -1.70 -28.66
CA ASP A 6 -12.49 -1.35 -27.30
C ASP A 6 -11.60 -0.24 -26.73
N ILE A 7 -10.27 -0.34 -26.93
CA ILE A 7 -9.33 0.69 -26.47
C ILE A 7 -9.65 2.05 -27.10
N ARG A 8 -9.84 2.11 -28.42
CA ARG A 8 -10.17 3.39 -29.11
C ARG A 8 -11.47 3.99 -28.63
N LYS A 9 -12.52 3.16 -28.51
CA LYS A 9 -13.83 3.61 -28.00
C LYS A 9 -13.69 4.16 -26.56
N THR A 10 -12.96 3.45 -25.72
CA THR A 10 -12.74 3.85 -24.32
C THR A 10 -11.90 5.14 -24.26
N GLU A 11 -10.92 5.32 -25.14
CA GLU A 11 -10.12 6.53 -25.25
C GLU A 11 -10.96 7.75 -25.62
N GLU A 12 -11.84 7.63 -26.60
CA GLU A 12 -12.81 8.69 -26.97
C GLU A 12 -13.73 9.03 -25.79
N MET A 13 -14.22 8.02 -25.08
CA MET A 13 -15.06 8.23 -23.89
C MET A 13 -14.29 8.88 -22.73
N ALA A 14 -13.03 8.50 -22.51
CA ALA A 14 -12.17 9.06 -21.49
C ALA A 14 -11.95 10.56 -21.71
N VAL A 15 -11.63 10.95 -22.95
CA VAL A 15 -11.51 12.35 -23.36
C VAL A 15 -12.82 13.10 -23.12
N ALA A 16 -13.96 12.54 -23.52
CA ALA A 16 -15.28 13.17 -23.37
C ALA A 16 -15.68 13.37 -21.90
N ARG A 17 -15.27 12.44 -21.01
CA ARG A 17 -15.56 12.50 -19.55
C ARG A 17 -14.50 13.24 -18.75
N GLY A 18 -13.34 13.59 -19.34
CA GLY A 18 -12.22 14.22 -18.64
C GLY A 18 -11.54 13.30 -17.60
N VAL A 19 -11.60 11.99 -17.81
CA VAL A 19 -10.95 10.97 -16.96
C VAL A 19 -9.82 10.29 -17.72
N SER A 20 -8.93 9.59 -16.99
CA SER A 20 -7.86 8.84 -17.64
C SER A 20 -8.40 7.59 -18.37
N LEU A 21 -7.72 7.18 -19.45
CA LEU A 21 -8.03 5.93 -20.15
C LEU A 21 -7.99 4.73 -19.19
N THR A 22 -6.97 4.68 -18.33
CA THR A 22 -6.78 3.61 -17.34
C THR A 22 -7.94 3.53 -16.35
N THR A 23 -8.39 4.67 -15.84
CA THR A 23 -9.56 4.74 -14.95
C THR A 23 -10.79 4.13 -15.63
N LEU A 24 -11.05 4.54 -16.88
CA LEU A 24 -12.24 4.08 -17.60
C LEU A 24 -12.16 2.60 -17.97
N LEU A 25 -10.97 2.11 -18.34
CA LEU A 25 -10.76 0.66 -18.61
C LEU A 25 -11.07 -0.21 -17.38
N LEU A 26 -10.73 0.28 -16.19
CA LEU A 26 -11.04 -0.40 -14.92
C LEU A 26 -12.54 -0.30 -14.57
N GLU A 27 -13.13 0.89 -14.69
CA GLU A 27 -14.56 1.14 -14.38
C GLU A 27 -15.49 0.32 -15.27
N GLU A 28 -15.19 0.23 -16.57
CA GLU A 28 -15.98 -0.55 -17.53
C GLU A 28 -15.67 -2.06 -17.45
N GLY A 29 -14.78 -2.49 -16.53
CA GLY A 29 -14.41 -3.90 -16.36
C GLY A 29 -13.69 -4.53 -17.55
N LEU A 30 -13.16 -3.71 -18.46
CA LEU A 30 -12.43 -4.16 -19.65
C LEU A 30 -11.04 -4.69 -19.29
N MET A 31 -10.47 -4.23 -18.17
CA MET A 31 -9.15 -4.63 -17.69
C MET A 31 -9.18 -4.77 -16.16
N SER A 32 -8.50 -5.78 -15.62
CA SER A 32 -8.25 -5.87 -14.18
C SER A 32 -7.06 -4.99 -13.79
N LYS A 33 -6.96 -4.62 -12.50
CA LYS A 33 -5.81 -3.88 -11.96
C LYS A 33 -4.49 -4.60 -12.26
N ASP A 34 -4.44 -5.91 -12.07
CA ASP A 34 -3.23 -6.71 -12.30
C ASP A 34 -2.79 -6.67 -13.75
N LEU A 35 -3.73 -6.81 -14.69
CA LEU A 35 -3.42 -6.70 -16.12
C LEU A 35 -2.93 -5.30 -16.48
N LEU A 36 -3.50 -4.27 -15.88
CA LEU A 36 -3.04 -2.90 -16.06
C LEU A 36 -1.61 -2.73 -15.54
N GLY A 37 -1.34 -3.20 -14.31
CA GLY A 37 0.00 -3.16 -13.70
C GLY A 37 1.04 -3.90 -14.53
N GLN A 38 0.71 -5.09 -15.02
CA GLN A 38 1.57 -5.87 -15.91
C GLN A 38 1.85 -5.14 -17.22
N ALA A 39 0.82 -4.56 -17.87
CA ALA A 39 0.98 -3.84 -19.12
C ALA A 39 1.88 -2.59 -18.97
N ILE A 40 1.74 -1.85 -17.87
CA ILE A 40 2.59 -0.71 -17.55
C ILE A 40 4.03 -1.18 -17.30
N ALA A 41 4.25 -2.20 -16.49
CA ALA A 41 5.56 -2.77 -16.21
C ALA A 41 6.26 -3.22 -17.49
N GLU A 42 5.54 -3.92 -18.38
CA GLU A 42 6.04 -4.34 -19.70
C GLU A 42 6.44 -3.15 -20.56
N SER A 43 5.62 -2.09 -20.60
CA SER A 43 5.95 -0.86 -21.32
C SER A 43 7.20 -0.18 -20.80
N LEU A 44 7.44 -0.26 -19.50
CA LEU A 44 8.65 0.23 -18.83
C LEU A 44 9.84 -0.74 -18.96
N GLY A 45 9.63 -1.97 -19.42
CA GLY A 45 10.65 -3.01 -19.54
C GLY A 45 11.22 -3.45 -18.18
N VAL A 46 10.37 -3.53 -17.16
CA VAL A 46 10.68 -4.01 -15.81
C VAL A 46 9.66 -5.06 -15.37
N PRO A 47 10.00 -5.94 -14.40
CA PRO A 47 9.01 -6.86 -13.85
C PRO A 47 7.89 -6.13 -13.10
N TYR A 48 6.71 -6.73 -13.07
CA TYR A 48 5.59 -6.31 -12.22
C TYR A 48 5.66 -7.02 -10.87
N SER A 49 5.44 -6.27 -9.78
CA SER A 49 5.25 -6.81 -8.43
C SER A 49 3.81 -6.54 -7.99
N ASP A 50 3.02 -7.61 -7.92
CA ASP A 50 1.64 -7.54 -7.44
C ASP A 50 1.65 -7.51 -5.90
N LEU A 51 1.54 -6.30 -5.36
CA LEU A 51 1.50 -6.06 -3.92
C LEU A 51 0.16 -6.42 -3.30
N ASN A 52 -0.91 -6.48 -4.12
CA ASN A 52 -2.25 -6.81 -3.65
C ASN A 52 -2.40 -8.30 -3.34
N SER A 53 -1.80 -9.16 -4.17
CA SER A 53 -1.82 -10.62 -3.96
C SER A 53 -0.69 -11.11 -3.05
N ALA A 54 0.35 -10.30 -2.82
CA ALA A 54 1.49 -10.66 -1.99
C ALA A 54 1.26 -10.29 -0.53
N SER A 55 1.54 -11.21 0.39
CA SER A 55 1.57 -10.90 1.82
C SER A 55 2.87 -10.19 2.18
N VAL A 56 2.93 -8.86 1.97
CA VAL A 56 4.08 -8.04 2.38
C VAL A 56 3.97 -7.76 3.88
N SER A 57 4.98 -8.19 4.66
CA SER A 57 4.96 -8.00 6.11
C SER A 57 5.27 -6.54 6.52
N PRO A 58 4.78 -6.10 7.70
CA PRO A 58 5.14 -4.79 8.24
C PRO A 58 6.66 -4.55 8.33
N ASP A 59 7.42 -5.60 8.64
CA ASP A 59 8.88 -5.51 8.73
C ASP A 59 9.53 -5.27 7.36
N GLN A 60 8.98 -5.88 6.30
CA GLN A 60 9.45 -5.62 4.94
C GLN A 60 9.17 -4.18 4.52
N VAL A 61 7.98 -3.64 4.81
CA VAL A 61 7.65 -2.23 4.53
C VAL A 61 8.62 -1.30 5.24
N LYS A 62 8.89 -1.54 6.53
CA LYS A 62 9.79 -0.71 7.35
C LYS A 62 11.29 -0.84 7.02
N ARG A 63 11.66 -1.72 6.08
CA ARG A 63 13.05 -1.83 5.60
C ARG A 63 13.54 -0.55 4.90
N ILE A 64 12.64 0.18 4.25
CA ILE A 64 12.91 1.51 3.70
C ILE A 64 12.43 2.54 4.73
N PRO A 65 13.22 3.56 5.11
CA PRO A 65 12.74 4.63 6.00
C PRO A 65 11.50 5.32 5.45
N GLU A 66 10.54 5.66 6.32
CA GLU A 66 9.22 6.21 5.96
C GLU A 66 9.30 7.40 4.99
N GLU A 67 10.23 8.35 5.24
CA GLU A 67 10.41 9.52 4.39
C GLU A 67 10.79 9.14 2.95
N ILE A 68 11.72 8.19 2.80
CA ILE A 68 12.19 7.70 1.49
C ILE A 68 11.09 6.88 0.82
N ALA A 69 10.44 6.00 1.58
CA ALA A 69 9.34 5.16 1.09
C ALA A 69 8.20 6.00 0.52
N LYS A 70 7.76 7.03 1.25
CA LYS A 70 6.69 7.94 0.82
C LYS A 70 7.11 8.85 -0.32
N LYS A 71 8.34 9.37 -0.28
CA LYS A 71 8.89 10.25 -1.33
C LYS A 71 8.94 9.56 -2.69
N HIS A 72 9.38 8.30 -2.71
CA HIS A 72 9.59 7.53 -3.94
C HIS A 72 8.51 6.48 -4.18
N ARG A 73 7.43 6.47 -3.38
CA ARG A 73 6.41 5.42 -3.38
C ARG A 73 7.04 4.04 -3.60
N ALA A 74 7.84 3.60 -2.61
CA ALA A 74 8.65 2.41 -2.73
C ALA A 74 8.53 1.53 -1.48
N VAL A 75 8.42 0.21 -1.69
CA VAL A 75 8.37 -0.81 -0.62
C VAL A 75 9.21 -2.02 -1.01
N VAL A 76 9.72 -2.75 -0.02
CA VAL A 76 10.39 -4.03 -0.27
C VAL A 76 9.33 -5.09 -0.55
N PHE A 77 9.32 -5.61 -1.77
CA PHE A 77 8.46 -6.71 -2.19
C PHE A 77 8.99 -8.06 -1.72
N SER A 78 10.29 -8.30 -1.90
CA SER A 78 10.95 -9.51 -1.39
C SER A 78 12.43 -9.26 -1.13
N GLU A 79 12.99 -10.02 -0.19
CA GLU A 79 14.40 -9.92 0.17
C GLU A 79 14.97 -11.31 0.45
N ASN A 80 16.18 -11.56 -0.05
CA ASN A 80 16.99 -12.74 0.29
C ASN A 80 18.43 -12.31 0.65
N GLN A 81 19.34 -13.26 0.77
CA GLN A 81 20.72 -12.97 1.15
C GLN A 81 21.48 -12.09 0.14
N ALA A 82 21.19 -12.22 -1.16
CA ALA A 82 21.93 -11.56 -2.24
C ALA A 82 21.15 -10.45 -2.92
N THR A 83 19.81 -10.47 -2.87
CA THR A 83 18.94 -9.60 -3.68
C THR A 83 17.82 -9.02 -2.84
N VAL A 84 17.49 -7.77 -3.11
CA VAL A 84 16.28 -7.08 -2.63
C VAL A 84 15.48 -6.66 -3.85
N VAL A 85 14.20 -7.00 -3.88
CA VAL A 85 13.24 -6.55 -4.90
C VAL A 85 12.44 -5.41 -4.30
N VAL A 86 12.52 -4.24 -4.91
CA VAL A 86 11.81 -3.03 -4.51
C VAL A 86 10.73 -2.70 -5.53
N ALA A 87 9.49 -2.64 -5.08
CA ALA A 87 8.34 -2.22 -5.86
C ALA A 87 8.15 -0.72 -5.74
N THR A 88 8.00 -0.02 -6.87
CA THR A 88 7.73 1.43 -6.95
C THR A 88 6.94 1.74 -8.22
N ASP A 89 6.29 2.89 -8.27
CA ASP A 89 5.62 3.37 -9.49
C ASP A 89 6.58 4.06 -10.49
N ALA A 90 7.83 4.33 -10.05
CA ALA A 90 8.87 4.97 -10.86
C ALA A 90 10.18 4.16 -10.90
N PRO A 91 10.17 2.89 -11.41
CA PRO A 91 11.31 1.98 -11.29
C PRO A 91 12.54 2.37 -12.11
N ARG A 92 12.42 3.34 -13.02
CA ARG A 92 13.52 3.87 -13.85
C ARG A 92 13.98 5.25 -13.43
N ASP A 93 13.38 5.83 -12.39
CA ASP A 93 13.82 7.14 -11.89
C ASP A 93 15.15 7.01 -11.17
N GLU A 94 16.17 7.75 -11.67
CA GLU A 94 17.54 7.71 -11.13
C GLU A 94 17.60 8.20 -9.68
N SER A 95 16.74 9.15 -9.29
CA SER A 95 16.69 9.64 -7.92
C SER A 95 16.20 8.57 -6.96
N THR A 96 15.18 7.81 -7.37
CA THR A 96 14.66 6.67 -6.63
C THR A 96 15.74 5.60 -6.43
N ILE A 97 16.44 5.22 -7.49
CA ILE A 97 17.49 4.21 -7.43
C ILE A 97 18.64 4.68 -6.52
N SER A 98 19.08 5.94 -6.67
CA SER A 98 20.24 6.48 -5.92
C SER A 98 19.99 6.63 -4.43
N GLU A 99 18.75 6.88 -4.00
CA GLU A 99 18.39 7.00 -2.58
C GLU A 99 18.07 5.64 -1.94
N ILE A 100 17.55 4.68 -2.70
CA ILE A 100 17.16 3.36 -2.17
C ILE A 100 18.31 2.36 -2.16
N ALA A 101 19.12 2.30 -3.21
CA ALA A 101 20.19 1.32 -3.32
C ALA A 101 21.17 1.32 -2.13
N PRO A 102 21.60 2.49 -1.57
CA PRO A 102 22.51 2.52 -0.43
C PRO A 102 21.94 1.90 0.86
N ILE A 103 20.60 1.88 1.01
CA ILE A 103 19.92 1.27 2.18
C ILE A 103 20.22 -0.23 2.25
N PHE A 104 20.42 -0.86 1.11
CA PHE A 104 20.65 -2.30 0.96
C PHE A 104 22.09 -2.61 0.55
N ALA A 105 23.06 -1.89 1.13
CA ALA A 105 24.48 -2.09 0.84
C ALA A 105 24.89 -3.58 0.97
N GLY A 106 25.58 -4.09 -0.06
CA GLY A 106 25.99 -5.50 -0.14
C GLY A 106 24.97 -6.44 -0.81
N LYS A 107 23.82 -5.93 -1.23
CA LYS A 107 22.82 -6.70 -2.01
C LYS A 107 22.57 -6.07 -3.37
N THR A 108 22.16 -6.88 -4.31
CA THR A 108 21.65 -6.40 -5.60
C THR A 108 20.22 -5.89 -5.41
N VAL A 109 19.98 -4.61 -5.73
CA VAL A 109 18.63 -4.04 -5.71
C VAL A 109 18.02 -4.16 -7.10
N VAL A 110 16.86 -4.82 -7.17
CA VAL A 110 16.07 -4.97 -8.41
C VAL A 110 14.82 -4.11 -8.26
N MET A 111 14.68 -3.12 -9.15
CA MET A 111 13.50 -2.26 -9.19
C MET A 111 12.41 -2.91 -10.03
N THR A 112 11.21 -2.93 -9.51
CA THR A 112 10.01 -3.47 -10.17
C THR A 112 8.90 -2.44 -10.14
N TYR A 113 7.95 -2.56 -11.06
CA TYR A 113 6.77 -1.69 -11.05
C TYR A 113 5.67 -2.28 -10.19
N SER A 114 4.97 -1.42 -9.44
CA SER A 114 3.68 -1.72 -8.82
C SER A 114 2.75 -0.53 -8.94
N LEU A 115 1.44 -0.76 -8.79
CA LEU A 115 0.44 0.30 -8.84
C LEU A 115 0.60 1.25 -7.65
N PRO A 116 0.49 2.58 -7.85
CA PRO A 116 0.64 3.57 -6.78
C PRO A 116 -0.26 3.31 -5.58
N GLU A 117 -1.53 3.01 -5.82
CA GLU A 117 -2.51 2.75 -4.77
C GLU A 117 -2.17 1.52 -3.92
N ASP A 118 -1.59 0.47 -4.53
CA ASP A 118 -1.20 -0.74 -3.80
C ASP A 118 0.02 -0.46 -2.92
N ILE A 119 0.96 0.36 -3.39
CA ILE A 119 2.10 0.81 -2.59
C ILE A 119 1.63 1.68 -1.41
N GLU A 120 0.75 2.65 -1.68
CA GLU A 120 0.25 3.59 -0.68
C GLU A 120 -0.55 2.88 0.42
N SER A 121 -1.29 1.83 0.08
CA SER A 121 -2.02 1.01 1.05
C SER A 121 -1.11 0.40 2.12
N LEU A 122 0.13 0.04 1.75
CA LEU A 122 1.10 -0.54 2.67
C LEU A 122 1.72 0.50 3.63
N PHE A 123 1.61 1.80 3.36
CA PHE A 123 2.16 2.84 4.24
C PHE A 123 1.44 2.94 5.58
N ILE A 124 0.28 2.28 5.73
CA ILE A 124 -0.36 2.13 7.04
C ILE A 124 0.58 1.49 8.07
N HIS A 125 1.49 0.60 7.64
CA HIS A 125 2.44 -0.06 8.52
C HIS A 125 3.49 0.87 9.13
N TYR A 126 3.64 2.11 8.65
CA TYR A 126 4.45 3.14 9.30
C TYR A 126 3.71 3.86 10.43
N LYS A 127 2.37 3.78 10.48
CA LYS A 127 1.63 4.34 11.60
C LYS A 127 2.07 3.67 12.91
N LYS A 128 2.18 4.48 13.97
CA LYS A 128 2.39 3.96 15.33
C LYS A 128 1.15 3.18 15.75
N SER A 129 1.34 2.18 16.61
CA SER A 129 0.22 1.40 17.15
C SER A 129 -0.84 2.33 17.77
N LEU A 130 -2.10 1.90 17.75
CA LEU A 130 -3.20 2.61 18.40
C LEU A 130 -2.89 2.90 19.86
N GLU A 131 -2.31 1.93 20.58
CA GLU A 131 -1.88 2.08 21.98
C GLU A 131 -0.93 3.27 22.17
N THR A 132 0.09 3.41 21.31
CA THR A 132 1.06 4.52 21.37
C THR A 132 0.40 5.87 21.06
N ARG A 133 -0.57 5.90 20.15
CA ARG A 133 -1.29 7.11 19.77
C ARG A 133 -2.29 7.50 20.86
N PHE A 134 -2.97 6.51 21.42
CA PHE A 134 -3.96 6.69 22.47
C PHE A 134 -3.33 7.17 23.79
N SER A 135 -2.20 6.62 24.22
CA SER A 135 -1.47 7.10 25.39
C SER A 135 -1.15 8.60 25.30
N LYS A 136 -0.82 9.09 24.10
CA LYS A 136 -0.59 10.53 23.87
C LYS A 136 -1.86 11.38 23.88
N LEU A 137 -3.02 10.80 23.51
CA LEU A 137 -4.30 11.48 23.57
C LEU A 137 -4.79 11.62 25.01
N LEU A 138 -4.59 10.58 25.83
CA LEU A 138 -4.91 10.60 27.28
C LEU A 138 -4.13 11.68 28.02
N GLU A 139 -2.89 11.95 27.65
CA GLU A 139 -2.08 13.01 28.25
C GLU A 139 -2.61 14.42 27.94
N LYS A 140 -3.44 14.57 26.91
CA LYS A 140 -3.82 15.88 26.37
C LYS A 140 -5.20 16.41 26.75
N ASN A 141 -6.23 15.60 27.05
CA ASN A 141 -7.59 16.11 27.39
C ASN A 141 -8.64 15.06 27.79
N ASP A 142 -9.67 15.55 28.56
CA ASP A 142 -10.85 14.79 29.01
C ASP A 142 -11.89 14.37 27.94
N ARG A 143 -11.67 14.70 26.66
CA ARG A 143 -12.57 14.33 25.54
C ARG A 143 -12.03 13.21 24.65
N VAL A 144 -11.50 12.19 25.26
CA VAL A 144 -10.71 11.16 24.59
C VAL A 144 -11.54 10.17 23.77
N ALA A 145 -12.80 9.92 24.17
CA ALA A 145 -13.55 8.79 23.61
C ALA A 145 -13.95 8.93 22.13
N SER A 146 -14.37 10.13 21.70
CA SER A 146 -14.81 10.31 20.29
C SER A 146 -13.63 10.28 19.31
N GLY A 147 -12.56 11.01 19.60
CA GLY A 147 -11.37 11.02 18.74
C GLY A 147 -10.67 9.67 18.68
N PHE A 148 -10.72 8.88 19.76
CA PHE A 148 -10.17 7.52 19.75
C PHE A 148 -10.95 6.58 18.84
N LEU A 149 -12.29 6.61 18.89
CA LEU A 149 -13.11 5.77 18.02
C LEU A 149 -12.93 6.14 16.55
N GLU A 150 -12.80 7.43 16.23
CA GLU A 150 -12.50 7.89 14.88
C GLU A 150 -11.17 7.30 14.36
N GLU A 151 -10.10 7.35 15.17
CA GLU A 151 -8.81 6.74 14.81
C GLU A 151 -8.89 5.22 14.64
N VAL A 152 -9.65 4.52 15.50
CA VAL A 152 -9.87 3.07 15.38
C VAL A 152 -10.57 2.73 14.06
N PHE A 153 -11.62 3.51 13.70
CA PHE A 153 -12.33 3.30 12.44
C PHE A 153 -11.48 3.62 11.22
N GLU A 154 -10.71 4.72 11.26
CA GLU A 154 -9.78 5.06 10.18
C GLU A 154 -8.75 3.96 9.95
N ASP A 155 -8.19 3.41 11.02
CA ASP A 155 -7.23 2.31 10.92
C ASP A 155 -7.91 1.04 10.40
N ALA A 156 -9.09 0.68 10.90
CA ALA A 156 -9.82 -0.49 10.43
C ALA A 156 -10.10 -0.42 8.92
N VAL A 157 -10.53 0.75 8.43
CA VAL A 157 -10.74 0.98 6.99
C VAL A 157 -9.42 0.87 6.21
N ALA A 158 -8.34 1.46 6.73
CA ALA A 158 -7.04 1.44 6.08
C ALA A 158 -6.42 0.03 6.02
N PHE A 159 -6.67 -0.80 7.04
CA PHE A 159 -6.30 -2.22 7.05
C PHE A 159 -7.29 -3.12 6.29
N GLN A 160 -8.35 -2.56 5.71
CA GLN A 160 -9.42 -3.32 5.05
C GLN A 160 -10.03 -4.40 5.97
N ALA A 161 -10.15 -4.06 7.26
CA ALA A 161 -10.71 -4.98 8.23
C ALA A 161 -12.20 -5.25 7.95
N SER A 162 -12.60 -6.52 8.02
CA SER A 162 -14.02 -6.92 7.90
C SER A 162 -14.81 -6.60 9.16
N ASP A 163 -14.15 -6.63 10.31
CA ASP A 163 -14.77 -6.34 11.60
C ASP A 163 -13.74 -5.88 12.65
N ILE A 164 -14.25 -5.17 13.68
CA ILE A 164 -13.49 -4.65 14.79
C ILE A 164 -13.99 -5.31 16.06
N HIS A 165 -13.10 -5.96 16.80
CA HIS A 165 -13.38 -6.60 18.07
C HIS A 165 -12.89 -5.71 19.22
N PHE A 166 -13.80 -5.38 20.14
CA PHE A 166 -13.46 -4.78 21.43
C PHE A 166 -13.61 -5.86 22.51
N GLU A 167 -12.52 -6.29 23.09
CA GLU A 167 -12.46 -7.34 24.10
C GLU A 167 -12.11 -6.72 25.46
N PRO A 168 -13.11 -6.46 26.34
CA PRO A 168 -12.84 -5.93 27.66
C PRO A 168 -11.99 -6.88 28.49
N ASN A 169 -11.04 -6.35 29.24
CA ASN A 169 -10.23 -7.08 30.21
C ASN A 169 -10.12 -6.29 31.54
N GLU A 170 -9.44 -6.83 32.53
CA GLU A 170 -9.32 -6.21 33.85
C GLU A 170 -8.54 -4.88 33.84
N GLU A 171 -7.69 -4.66 32.82
CA GLU A 171 -6.84 -3.48 32.69
C GLU A 171 -7.36 -2.47 31.65
N GLY A 172 -8.44 -2.83 30.90
CA GLY A 172 -8.99 -1.99 29.85
C GLY A 172 -9.73 -2.75 28.77
N ALA A 173 -9.34 -2.60 27.52
CA ALA A 173 -9.88 -3.35 26.39
C ALA A 173 -8.81 -3.59 25.33
N ASN A 174 -8.74 -4.82 24.84
CA ASN A 174 -7.97 -5.13 23.63
C ASN A 174 -8.80 -4.80 22.39
N ILE A 175 -8.17 -4.19 21.40
CA ILE A 175 -8.77 -3.93 20.10
C ILE A 175 -8.12 -4.83 19.07
N ARG A 176 -8.94 -5.56 18.33
CA ARG A 176 -8.47 -6.45 17.26
C ARG A 176 -9.22 -6.17 15.98
N PHE A 177 -8.50 -6.19 14.87
CA PHE A 177 -9.06 -6.13 13.52
C PHE A 177 -9.04 -7.52 12.91
N ARG A 178 -10.12 -7.88 12.20
CA ARG A 178 -10.11 -9.06 11.34
C ARG A 178 -9.71 -8.63 9.94
N VAL A 179 -8.51 -9.02 9.52
CA VAL A 179 -7.96 -8.75 8.20
C VAL A 179 -7.73 -10.09 7.52
N ASP A 180 -8.28 -10.29 6.34
CA ASP A 180 -8.20 -11.56 5.58
C ASP A 180 -8.61 -12.80 6.42
N GLY A 181 -9.65 -12.64 7.26
CA GLY A 181 -10.15 -13.69 8.12
C GLY A 181 -9.34 -13.94 9.40
N VAL A 182 -8.20 -13.28 9.60
CA VAL A 182 -7.32 -13.43 10.76
C VAL A 182 -7.46 -12.25 11.71
N LEU A 183 -7.63 -12.53 13.02
CA LEU A 183 -7.64 -11.50 14.05
C LEU A 183 -6.21 -11.04 14.35
N GLN A 184 -5.96 -9.76 14.16
CA GLN A 184 -4.69 -9.08 14.44
C GLN A 184 -4.88 -8.07 15.57
N ASN A 185 -3.90 -7.94 16.46
CA ASN A 185 -3.94 -6.96 17.53
C ASN A 185 -3.74 -5.55 16.96
N ALA A 186 -4.63 -4.63 17.31
CA ALA A 186 -4.56 -3.23 16.88
C ALA A 186 -4.09 -2.31 18.01
N GLY A 187 -4.36 -2.68 19.27
CA GLY A 187 -3.98 -1.94 20.48
C GLY A 187 -4.50 -2.61 21.73
#